data_ad564d678a1938d6ace72e117f602686
#
_entry.id   ad564d678a1938d6ace72e117f602686
#
_cell.length_a   1.000
_cell.length_b   1.000
_cell.length_c   1.000
_cell.angle_alpha   90.00
_cell.angle_beta   90.00
_cell.angle_gamma   90.00
#
_symmetry.space_group_name_H-M   'P 1'
#
loop_
_entity.id
_entity.type
_entity.pdbx_description
1 polymer ?
#
loop_
_entity_poly.entity_id
_entity_poly.type
_entity_poly.pdbx_seq_one_letter_code
_entity_poly.pdbx_strand_id
1 'polypeptide(L)'
;MIQCVVIADDLTGANATGVMLKKRNLRTISLMNLDRVDFKSLSNYDAITYPTESRSIDKELAYNRVHNIAMLVKSPDIQLYSKRIDSTLRGNLGSEIDAILDGLGDNRVALVVPAFPQAGRIAVGGYLLVNGVMLQKTDAARDPKNPIHTSVIEDLVRVQTRYPVKSIFLDTVYEGVDTLAKAIKRCASEGNRVLVIDALQIEDLDTIADAVIESGIGFVTV
;
A
#
# COMPACT_ATOMS: atom_id res chain seq x y z
N MET A 1 17.92 -13.32 5.83
CA MET A 1 16.58 -13.95 5.62
C MET A 1 15.63 -12.84 5.23
N ILE A 2 14.80 -13.06 4.22
CA ILE A 2 13.88 -12.03 3.71
C ILE A 2 12.83 -11.71 4.79
N GLN A 3 12.70 -10.42 5.11
CA GLN A 3 11.79 -9.91 6.14
C GLN A 3 10.71 -8.99 5.54
N CYS A 4 10.96 -8.45 4.35
CA CYS A 4 10.07 -7.52 3.69
C CYS A 4 9.83 -7.91 2.22
N VAL A 5 8.56 -7.90 1.81
CA VAL A 5 8.16 -8.14 0.43
C VAL A 5 7.29 -6.99 -0.06
N VAL A 6 7.69 -6.38 -1.16
CA VAL A 6 6.95 -5.30 -1.83
C VAL A 6 6.42 -5.78 -3.18
N ILE A 7 5.12 -5.80 -3.34
CA ILE A 7 4.45 -6.11 -4.61
C ILE A 7 3.98 -4.79 -5.22
N ALA A 8 4.62 -4.35 -6.28
CA ALA A 8 4.33 -3.07 -6.92
C ALA A 8 3.50 -3.24 -8.19
N ASP A 9 2.67 -2.26 -8.51
CA ASP A 9 1.84 -2.24 -9.70
C ASP A 9 2.65 -1.96 -10.99
N ASP A 10 3.85 -1.36 -10.85
CA ASP A 10 4.80 -1.14 -11.95
C ASP A 10 6.27 -1.27 -11.52
N LEU A 11 7.16 -1.35 -12.50
CA LEU A 11 8.59 -1.45 -12.30
C LEU A 11 9.18 -0.20 -11.64
N THR A 12 8.67 0.98 -11.97
CA THR A 12 9.15 2.24 -11.41
C THR A 12 8.90 2.28 -9.90
N GLY A 13 7.69 1.91 -9.47
CA GLY A 13 7.33 1.80 -8.05
C GLY A 13 8.15 0.75 -7.30
N ALA A 14 8.35 -0.42 -7.91
CA ALA A 14 9.18 -1.49 -7.35
C ALA A 14 10.61 -1.00 -7.07
N ASN A 15 11.24 -0.41 -8.08
CA ASN A 15 12.62 0.07 -7.98
C ASN A 15 12.77 1.27 -7.03
N ALA A 16 11.82 2.22 -7.06
CA ALA A 16 11.83 3.37 -6.15
C ALA A 16 11.76 2.92 -4.68
N THR A 17 10.86 1.98 -4.37
CA THR A 17 10.75 1.42 -3.02
C THR A 17 12.00 0.61 -2.66
N GLY A 18 12.54 -0.16 -3.60
CA GLY A 18 13.79 -0.90 -3.39
C GLY A 18 14.96 0.00 -3.02
N VAL A 19 15.08 1.18 -3.68
CA VAL A 19 16.09 2.18 -3.33
C VAL A 19 15.88 2.76 -1.93
N MET A 20 14.62 3.02 -1.53
CA MET A 20 14.30 3.50 -0.18
C MET A 20 14.70 2.48 0.90
N LEU A 21 14.37 1.21 0.69
CA LEU A 21 14.75 0.12 1.59
C LEU A 21 16.28 -0.01 1.69
N LYS A 22 17.00 0.09 0.56
CA LYS A 22 18.45 0.07 0.55
C LYS A 22 19.06 1.26 1.31
N LYS A 23 18.48 2.45 1.23
CA LYS A 23 18.92 3.63 2.01
C LYS A 23 18.74 3.43 3.51
N ARG A 24 17.87 2.51 3.93
CA ARG A 24 17.68 2.08 5.32
C ARG A 24 18.52 0.84 5.68
N ASN A 25 19.58 0.57 4.90
CA ASN A 25 20.53 -0.53 5.07
C ASN A 25 19.95 -1.94 4.89
N LEU A 26 18.79 -2.08 4.26
CA LEU A 26 18.24 -3.39 3.89
C LEU A 26 18.86 -3.83 2.55
N ARG A 27 19.43 -5.04 2.51
CA ARG A 27 19.91 -5.66 1.28
C ARG A 27 18.71 -6.04 0.43
N THR A 28 18.46 -5.26 -0.59
CA THR A 28 17.24 -5.36 -1.39
C THR A 28 17.54 -5.85 -2.79
N ILE A 29 16.67 -6.72 -3.32
CA ILE A 29 16.69 -7.19 -4.69
C ILE A 29 15.34 -6.95 -5.37
N SER A 30 15.36 -6.47 -6.62
CA SER A 30 14.17 -6.42 -7.48
C SER A 30 14.15 -7.66 -8.37
N LEU A 31 13.10 -8.45 -8.26
CA LEU A 31 12.92 -9.67 -9.05
C LEU A 31 11.93 -9.41 -10.17
N MET A 32 12.27 -9.78 -11.39
CA MET A 32 11.43 -9.57 -12.57
C MET A 32 10.61 -10.81 -12.95
N ASN A 33 11.04 -11.98 -12.47
CA ASN A 33 10.35 -13.25 -12.71
C ASN A 33 10.59 -14.17 -11.49
N LEU A 34 9.51 -14.60 -10.85
CA LEU A 34 9.57 -15.48 -9.68
C LEU A 34 9.51 -16.98 -10.04
N ASP A 35 9.07 -17.34 -11.26
CA ASP A 35 8.92 -18.74 -11.67
C ASP A 35 10.25 -19.51 -11.68
N ARG A 36 11.36 -18.80 -11.74
CA ARG A 36 12.72 -19.35 -11.81
C ARG A 36 13.57 -19.02 -10.58
N VAL A 37 12.98 -18.47 -9.54
CA VAL A 37 13.73 -18.04 -8.37
C VAL A 37 13.82 -19.17 -7.36
N ASP A 38 15.03 -19.59 -7.07
CA ASP A 38 15.30 -20.37 -5.86
C ASP A 38 15.37 -19.43 -4.66
N PHE A 39 14.34 -19.43 -3.83
CA PHE A 39 14.29 -18.60 -2.63
C PHE A 39 15.43 -18.85 -1.64
N LYS A 40 16.07 -20.04 -1.67
CA LYS A 40 17.26 -20.32 -0.88
C LYS A 40 18.45 -19.48 -1.31
N SER A 41 18.56 -19.18 -2.61
CA SER A 41 19.60 -18.29 -3.15
C SER A 41 19.45 -16.84 -2.69
N LEU A 42 18.28 -16.46 -2.20
CA LEU A 42 17.98 -15.12 -1.71
C LEU A 42 18.28 -14.93 -0.22
N SER A 43 18.89 -15.89 0.45
CA SER A 43 19.23 -15.84 1.89
C SER A 43 20.09 -14.63 2.29
N ASN A 44 20.83 -14.05 1.35
CA ASN A 44 21.66 -12.88 1.55
C ASN A 44 20.91 -11.54 1.44
N TYR A 45 19.61 -11.57 1.11
CA TYR A 45 18.77 -10.38 1.01
C TYR A 45 17.81 -10.28 2.19
N ASP A 46 17.46 -9.05 2.54
CA ASP A 46 16.52 -8.71 3.62
C ASP A 46 15.16 -8.32 3.05
N ALA A 47 15.12 -7.82 1.82
CA ALA A 47 13.90 -7.38 1.16
C ALA A 47 13.86 -7.75 -0.33
N ILE A 48 12.64 -8.03 -0.81
CA ILE A 48 12.32 -8.27 -2.22
C ILE A 48 11.34 -7.21 -2.70
N THR A 49 11.54 -6.67 -3.89
CA THR A 49 10.51 -5.93 -4.63
C THR A 49 10.17 -6.66 -5.91
N TYR A 50 8.88 -6.71 -6.26
CA TYR A 50 8.37 -7.39 -7.45
C TYR A 50 7.36 -6.53 -8.20
N PRO A 51 7.57 -6.16 -9.47
CA PRO A 51 6.59 -5.47 -10.29
C PRO A 51 5.63 -6.48 -10.92
N THR A 52 4.33 -6.25 -10.77
CA THR A 52 3.29 -7.08 -11.40
C THR A 52 2.86 -6.57 -12.77
N GLU A 53 3.30 -5.36 -13.15
CA GLU A 53 2.86 -4.68 -14.38
C GLU A 53 1.33 -4.71 -14.53
N SER A 54 0.63 -4.40 -13.43
CA SER A 54 -0.82 -4.56 -13.29
C SER A 54 -1.60 -3.25 -13.37
N ARG A 55 -0.92 -2.09 -13.33
CA ARG A 55 -1.58 -0.77 -13.29
C ARG A 55 -2.58 -0.54 -14.42
N SER A 56 -2.27 -0.97 -15.63
CA SER A 56 -3.02 -0.60 -16.84
C SER A 56 -3.56 -1.79 -17.62
N ILE A 57 -3.82 -2.90 -16.94
CA ILE A 57 -4.46 -4.10 -17.51
C ILE A 57 -5.86 -4.29 -16.92
N ASP A 58 -6.60 -5.28 -17.42
CA ASP A 58 -7.89 -5.66 -16.87
C ASP A 58 -7.80 -5.98 -15.36
N LYS A 59 -8.85 -5.61 -14.61
CA LYS A 59 -8.89 -5.74 -13.15
C LYS A 59 -8.76 -7.19 -12.65
N GLU A 60 -9.35 -8.15 -13.39
CA GLU A 60 -9.28 -9.57 -13.00
C GLU A 60 -7.87 -10.12 -13.23
N LEU A 61 -7.25 -9.70 -14.33
CA LEU A 61 -5.86 -10.07 -14.62
C LEU A 61 -4.90 -9.43 -13.61
N ALA A 62 -5.14 -8.18 -13.21
CA ALA A 62 -4.38 -7.49 -12.16
C ALA A 62 -4.51 -8.21 -10.82
N TYR A 63 -5.74 -8.57 -10.43
CA TYR A 63 -6.00 -9.37 -9.25
C TYR A 63 -5.21 -10.68 -9.28
N ASN A 64 -5.34 -11.46 -10.35
CA ASN A 64 -4.69 -12.77 -10.47
C ASN A 64 -3.16 -12.67 -10.36
N ARG A 65 -2.55 -11.66 -10.99
CA ARG A 65 -1.10 -11.44 -10.90
C ARG A 65 -0.66 -11.18 -9.46
N VAL A 66 -1.31 -10.25 -8.77
CA VAL A 66 -0.97 -9.89 -7.38
C VAL A 66 -1.25 -11.06 -6.43
N HIS A 67 -2.39 -11.73 -6.58
CA HIS A 67 -2.78 -12.88 -5.76
C HIS A 67 -1.76 -14.03 -5.86
N ASN A 68 -1.37 -14.39 -7.08
CA ASN A 68 -0.41 -15.47 -7.30
C ASN A 68 0.95 -15.14 -6.67
N ILE A 69 1.41 -13.90 -6.80
CA ILE A 69 2.65 -13.47 -6.16
C ILE A 69 2.52 -13.48 -4.64
N ALA A 70 1.41 -12.97 -4.08
CA ALA A 70 1.17 -12.97 -2.65
C ALA A 70 1.19 -14.41 -2.06
N MET A 71 0.56 -15.36 -2.74
CA MET A 71 0.60 -16.77 -2.35
C MET A 71 2.01 -17.36 -2.43
N LEU A 72 2.76 -17.04 -3.47
CA LEU A 72 4.10 -17.58 -3.69
C LEU A 72 5.11 -17.09 -2.65
N VAL A 73 5.00 -15.83 -2.24
CA VAL A 73 5.91 -15.21 -1.26
C VAL A 73 5.43 -15.32 0.18
N LYS A 74 4.26 -15.93 0.42
CA LYS A 74 3.70 -16.09 1.77
C LYS A 74 4.61 -16.95 2.63
N SER A 75 5.07 -16.39 3.75
CA SER A 75 5.91 -17.08 4.73
C SER A 75 5.70 -16.49 6.12
N PRO A 76 5.77 -17.29 7.19
CA PRO A 76 5.75 -16.79 8.57
C PRO A 76 6.98 -15.93 8.92
N ASP A 77 8.07 -16.06 8.16
CA ASP A 77 9.30 -15.30 8.37
C ASP A 77 9.22 -13.86 7.83
N ILE A 78 8.23 -13.56 6.99
CA ILE A 78 8.05 -12.21 6.44
C ILE A 78 7.31 -11.33 7.46
N GLN A 79 7.99 -10.30 7.90
CA GLN A 79 7.48 -9.34 8.89
C GLN A 79 6.61 -8.26 8.26
N LEU A 80 6.92 -7.86 7.01
CA LEU A 80 6.22 -6.80 6.30
C LEU A 80 5.88 -7.21 4.87
N TYR A 81 4.60 -7.15 4.53
CA TYR A 81 4.11 -7.13 3.17
C TYR A 81 3.65 -5.73 2.80
N SER A 82 4.05 -5.27 1.63
CA SER A 82 3.65 -3.97 1.10
C SER A 82 3.09 -4.12 -0.31
N LYS A 83 1.94 -3.51 -0.55
CA LYS A 83 1.38 -3.33 -1.89
C LYS A 83 1.68 -1.91 -2.37
N ARG A 84 2.74 -1.76 -3.14
CA ARG A 84 3.09 -0.46 -3.70
C ARG A 84 2.13 -0.06 -4.81
N ILE A 85 1.56 1.13 -4.71
CA ILE A 85 0.59 1.72 -5.63
C ILE A 85 1.12 3.01 -6.26
N ASP A 86 0.44 3.48 -7.31
CA ASP A 86 0.73 4.79 -7.89
C ASP A 86 0.42 5.93 -6.92
N SER A 87 1.30 6.91 -6.84
CA SER A 87 1.17 8.05 -5.91
C SER A 87 0.01 9.01 -6.27
N THR A 88 -0.66 8.79 -7.40
CA THR A 88 -1.88 9.49 -7.82
C THR A 88 -3.08 8.55 -7.93
N LEU A 89 -3.01 7.38 -7.28
CA LEU A 89 -4.09 6.40 -7.14
C LEU A 89 -4.65 5.88 -8.47
N ARG A 90 -3.86 5.92 -9.55
CA ARG A 90 -4.25 5.33 -10.83
C ARG A 90 -4.12 3.82 -10.80
N GLY A 91 -4.94 3.14 -11.58
CA GLY A 91 -4.87 1.70 -11.79
C GLY A 91 -5.87 0.89 -10.98
N ASN A 92 -5.54 -0.38 -10.78
CA ASN A 92 -6.41 -1.39 -10.20
C ASN A 92 -6.30 -1.47 -8.67
N LEU A 93 -6.25 -0.31 -8.00
CA LEU A 93 -5.94 -0.15 -6.58
C LEU A 93 -6.71 -1.12 -5.67
N GLY A 94 -8.05 -1.08 -5.71
CA GLY A 94 -8.88 -1.90 -4.83
C GLY A 94 -8.78 -3.40 -5.16
N SER A 95 -8.79 -3.75 -6.45
CA SER A 95 -8.63 -5.15 -6.90
C SER A 95 -7.30 -5.76 -6.48
N GLU A 96 -6.21 -4.98 -6.50
CA GLU A 96 -4.89 -5.43 -6.07
C GLU A 96 -4.75 -5.50 -4.54
N ILE A 97 -5.47 -4.63 -3.80
CA ILE A 97 -5.61 -4.75 -2.34
C ILE A 97 -6.35 -6.05 -2.00
N ASP A 98 -7.47 -6.33 -2.66
CA ASP A 98 -8.19 -7.60 -2.46
C ASP A 98 -7.28 -8.80 -2.71
N ALA A 99 -6.53 -8.75 -3.80
CA ALA A 99 -5.64 -9.83 -4.20
C ALA A 99 -4.55 -10.15 -3.19
N ILE A 100 -3.89 -9.14 -2.62
CA ILE A 100 -2.85 -9.38 -1.62
C ILE A 100 -3.45 -9.89 -0.30
N LEU A 101 -4.60 -9.35 0.14
CA LEU A 101 -5.28 -9.81 1.35
C LEU A 101 -5.74 -11.26 1.23
N ASP A 102 -6.29 -11.64 0.06
CA ASP A 102 -6.73 -13.01 -0.20
C ASP A 102 -5.56 -13.98 -0.32
N GLY A 103 -4.52 -13.60 -1.05
CA GLY A 103 -3.33 -14.43 -1.23
C GLY A 103 -2.61 -14.72 0.09
N LEU A 104 -2.55 -13.75 0.99
CA LEU A 104 -2.03 -13.94 2.33
C LEU A 104 -3.02 -14.73 3.22
N GLY A 105 -4.34 -14.60 2.99
CA GLY A 105 -5.37 -15.48 3.54
C GLY A 105 -5.48 -15.46 5.06
N ASP A 106 -5.18 -14.34 5.70
CA ASP A 106 -5.33 -14.10 7.13
C ASP A 106 -6.18 -12.85 7.42
N ASN A 107 -6.33 -12.47 8.67
CA ASN A 107 -7.16 -11.35 9.09
C ASN A 107 -6.47 -9.98 9.07
N ARG A 108 -5.35 -9.84 8.36
CA ARG A 108 -4.65 -8.56 8.28
C ARG A 108 -5.46 -7.50 7.52
N VAL A 109 -5.17 -6.25 7.83
CA VAL A 109 -5.84 -5.06 7.28
C VAL A 109 -4.90 -4.38 6.29
N ALA A 110 -5.42 -3.88 5.19
CA ALA A 110 -4.68 -3.01 4.28
C ALA A 110 -4.72 -1.56 4.80
N LEU A 111 -3.54 -0.98 4.99
CA LEU A 111 -3.37 0.40 5.45
C LEU A 111 -2.97 1.25 4.24
N VAL A 112 -3.93 1.99 3.70
CA VAL A 112 -3.75 2.86 2.53
C VAL A 112 -3.35 4.25 3.02
N VAL A 113 -2.08 4.60 2.82
CA VAL A 113 -1.52 5.91 3.21
C VAL A 113 -0.93 6.57 1.97
N PRO A 114 -1.75 7.16 1.08
CA PRO A 114 -1.30 7.63 -0.22
C PRO A 114 -0.62 9.00 -0.11
N ALA A 115 0.30 9.14 0.83
CA ALA A 115 1.06 10.34 1.07
C ALA A 115 2.53 10.17 0.68
N PHE A 116 3.06 11.16 0.00
CA PHE A 116 4.48 11.31 -0.30
C PHE A 116 4.83 12.80 -0.21
N PRO A 117 4.93 13.35 1.01
CA PRO A 117 5.05 14.79 1.25
C PRO A 117 6.22 15.44 0.48
N GLN A 118 7.39 14.78 0.41
CA GLN A 118 8.54 15.30 -0.32
C GLN A 118 8.30 15.47 -1.84
N ALA A 119 7.29 14.77 -2.38
CA ALA A 119 6.88 14.90 -3.77
C ALA A 119 5.54 15.65 -3.91
N GLY A 120 5.09 16.34 -2.85
CA GLY A 120 3.88 17.16 -2.85
C GLY A 120 2.57 16.35 -2.88
N ARG A 121 2.58 15.07 -2.48
CA ARG A 121 1.36 14.25 -2.34
C ARG A 121 1.00 14.19 -0.86
N ILE A 122 -0.17 14.72 -0.51
CA ILE A 122 -0.67 14.77 0.87
C ILE A 122 -2.13 14.32 0.91
N ALA A 123 -2.50 13.65 2.00
CA ALA A 123 -3.87 13.24 2.26
C ALA A 123 -4.41 14.01 3.46
N VAL A 124 -5.47 14.79 3.26
CA VAL A 124 -6.08 15.63 4.30
C VAL A 124 -7.60 15.61 4.18
N GLY A 125 -8.29 15.27 5.26
CA GLY A 125 -9.74 15.19 5.30
C GLY A 125 -10.28 14.10 4.35
N GLY A 126 -9.48 13.06 4.08
CA GLY A 126 -9.79 12.00 3.12
C GLY A 126 -9.58 12.38 1.66
N TYR A 127 -9.04 13.56 1.36
CA TYR A 127 -8.74 14.01 0.00
C TYR A 127 -7.25 13.90 -0.30
N LEU A 128 -6.92 13.40 -1.50
CA LEU A 128 -5.55 13.46 -2.01
C LEU A 128 -5.33 14.77 -2.78
N LEU A 129 -4.28 15.49 -2.38
CA LEU A 129 -3.80 16.68 -3.06
C LEU A 129 -2.41 16.42 -3.65
N VAL A 130 -2.16 17.00 -4.82
CA VAL A 130 -0.87 16.98 -5.50
C VAL A 130 -0.41 18.43 -5.67
N ASN A 131 0.67 18.81 -4.99
CA ASN A 131 1.17 20.20 -4.95
C ASN A 131 0.07 21.23 -4.60
N GLY A 132 -0.77 20.89 -3.63
CA GLY A 132 -1.89 21.75 -3.18
C GLY A 132 -3.12 21.74 -4.09
N VAL A 133 -3.10 20.96 -5.18
CA VAL A 133 -4.23 20.84 -6.13
C VAL A 133 -4.96 19.53 -5.89
N MET A 134 -6.28 19.57 -5.84
CA MET A 134 -7.13 18.37 -5.74
C MET A 134 -6.79 17.38 -6.87
N LEU A 135 -6.64 16.11 -6.55
CA LEU A 135 -6.18 15.07 -7.49
C LEU A 135 -6.98 15.06 -8.80
N GLN A 136 -8.29 15.16 -8.73
CA GLN A 136 -9.19 15.21 -9.91
C GLN A 136 -9.05 16.48 -10.79
N LYS A 137 -8.24 17.45 -10.36
CA LYS A 137 -7.92 18.67 -11.12
C LYS A 137 -6.50 18.66 -11.71
N THR A 138 -5.78 17.56 -11.49
CA THR A 138 -4.43 17.34 -12.03
C THR A 138 -4.44 16.56 -13.34
N ASP A 139 -3.28 16.32 -13.92
CA ASP A 139 -3.15 15.50 -15.13
C ASP A 139 -3.59 14.04 -14.92
N ALA A 140 -3.64 13.56 -13.68
CA ALA A 140 -4.18 12.23 -13.36
C ALA A 140 -5.64 12.06 -13.78
N ALA A 141 -6.43 13.13 -13.80
CA ALA A 141 -7.81 13.11 -14.30
C ALA A 141 -7.91 12.85 -15.82
N ARG A 142 -6.82 13.08 -16.54
CA ARG A 142 -6.75 12.92 -18.00
C ARG A 142 -5.95 11.70 -18.43
N ASP A 143 -5.57 10.84 -17.48
CA ASP A 143 -4.84 9.61 -17.83
C ASP A 143 -5.70 8.78 -18.81
N PRO A 144 -5.17 8.40 -19.99
CA PRO A 144 -5.97 7.76 -21.04
C PRO A 144 -6.43 6.35 -20.67
N LYS A 145 -5.78 5.69 -19.70
CA LYS A 145 -6.09 4.32 -19.29
C LYS A 145 -6.81 4.28 -17.94
N ASN A 146 -6.41 5.15 -17.02
CA ASN A 146 -6.88 5.14 -15.61
C ASN A 146 -7.25 6.55 -15.15
N PRO A 147 -8.25 7.23 -15.78
CA PRO A 147 -8.63 8.59 -15.42
C PRO A 147 -9.17 8.65 -13.99
N ILE A 148 -8.78 9.69 -13.26
CA ILE A 148 -9.21 9.93 -11.89
C ILE A 148 -10.35 10.93 -11.85
N HIS A 149 -11.51 10.54 -11.33
CA HIS A 149 -12.73 11.34 -11.33
C HIS A 149 -13.05 12.00 -9.98
N THR A 150 -12.40 11.59 -8.90
CA THR A 150 -12.57 12.15 -7.57
C THR A 150 -11.23 12.28 -6.86
N SER A 151 -11.14 13.17 -5.88
CA SER A 151 -9.99 13.26 -4.97
C SER A 151 -10.25 12.57 -3.62
N VAL A 152 -11.48 12.08 -3.39
CA VAL A 152 -11.83 11.34 -2.17
C VAL A 152 -11.22 9.95 -2.26
N ILE A 153 -10.23 9.68 -1.40
CA ILE A 153 -9.42 8.46 -1.45
C ILE A 153 -10.30 7.24 -1.16
N GLU A 154 -11.16 7.32 -0.15
CA GLU A 154 -12.07 6.24 0.23
C GLU A 154 -12.98 5.84 -0.93
N ASP A 155 -13.51 6.79 -1.70
CA ASP A 155 -14.37 6.51 -2.85
C ASP A 155 -13.61 5.81 -3.98
N LEU A 156 -12.36 6.22 -4.26
CA LEU A 156 -11.50 5.58 -5.26
C LEU A 156 -11.22 4.12 -4.92
N VAL A 157 -11.02 3.83 -3.64
CA VAL A 157 -10.78 2.46 -3.17
C VAL A 157 -12.07 1.65 -3.14
N ARG A 158 -13.14 2.21 -2.57
CA ARG A 158 -14.42 1.53 -2.32
C ARG A 158 -15.07 1.00 -3.59
N VAL A 159 -15.00 1.73 -4.69
CA VAL A 159 -15.60 1.29 -5.98
C VAL A 159 -14.86 0.12 -6.62
N GLN A 160 -13.67 -0.21 -6.16
CA GLN A 160 -12.82 -1.24 -6.73
C GLN A 160 -12.62 -2.46 -5.81
N THR A 161 -12.76 -2.30 -4.48
CA THR A 161 -12.60 -3.38 -3.49
C THR A 161 -13.92 -3.96 -3.07
N ARG A 162 -13.94 -5.24 -2.71
CA ARG A 162 -15.09 -5.89 -2.07
C ARG A 162 -15.07 -5.80 -0.54
N TYR A 163 -13.95 -5.35 0.02
CA TYR A 163 -13.78 -5.22 1.46
C TYR A 163 -14.33 -3.89 1.99
N PRO A 164 -14.88 -3.87 3.23
CA PRO A 164 -15.26 -2.63 3.88
C PRO A 164 -14.07 -1.69 4.05
N VAL A 165 -14.30 -0.43 3.67
CA VAL A 165 -13.30 0.65 3.71
C VAL A 165 -13.69 1.67 4.76
N LYS A 166 -12.71 2.15 5.53
CA LYS A 166 -12.90 3.21 6.53
C LYS A 166 -11.76 4.20 6.50
N SER A 167 -12.08 5.49 6.56
CA SER A 167 -11.09 6.56 6.69
C SER A 167 -10.80 6.88 8.16
N ILE A 168 -9.54 7.18 8.45
CA ILE A 168 -9.05 7.78 9.69
C ILE A 168 -8.40 9.11 9.29
N PHE A 169 -8.94 10.20 9.81
CA PHE A 169 -8.53 11.53 9.39
C PHE A 169 -7.36 12.07 10.22
N LEU A 170 -6.81 13.17 9.74
CA LEU A 170 -5.60 13.78 10.26
C LEU A 170 -5.71 14.23 11.73
N ASP A 171 -6.90 14.62 12.18
CA ASP A 171 -7.17 14.96 13.58
C ASP A 171 -6.82 13.80 14.52
N THR A 172 -7.24 12.58 14.17
CA THR A 172 -6.90 11.36 14.93
C THR A 172 -5.40 11.06 14.89
N VAL A 173 -4.71 11.32 13.77
CA VAL A 173 -3.25 11.16 13.66
C VAL A 173 -2.54 12.12 14.62
N TYR A 174 -3.02 13.37 14.71
CA TYR A 174 -2.45 14.40 15.60
C TYR A 174 -2.71 14.17 17.08
N GLU A 175 -3.68 13.32 17.45
CA GLU A 175 -3.86 12.89 18.83
C GLU A 175 -2.77 11.92 19.32
N GLY A 176 -1.89 11.48 18.43
CA GLY A 176 -0.71 10.69 18.72
C GLY A 176 -0.90 9.18 18.64
N VAL A 177 0.21 8.46 18.86
CA VAL A 177 0.36 7.02 18.62
C VAL A 177 -0.72 6.20 19.31
N ASP A 178 -0.92 6.39 20.62
CA ASP A 178 -1.87 5.61 21.43
C ASP A 178 -3.32 5.72 20.92
N THR A 179 -3.75 6.95 20.60
CA THR A 179 -5.13 7.20 20.12
C THR A 179 -5.32 6.61 18.74
N LEU A 180 -4.35 6.82 17.85
CA LEU A 180 -4.37 6.27 16.50
C LEU A 180 -4.35 4.73 16.51
N ALA A 181 -3.53 4.10 17.37
CA ALA A 181 -3.48 2.64 17.53
C ALA A 181 -4.85 2.07 17.96
N LYS A 182 -5.52 2.73 18.92
CA LYS A 182 -6.87 2.36 19.34
C LYS A 182 -7.89 2.54 18.21
N ALA A 183 -7.80 3.62 17.44
CA ALA A 183 -8.68 3.87 16.30
C ALA A 183 -8.50 2.80 15.21
N ILE A 184 -7.27 2.45 14.85
CA ILE A 184 -6.94 1.39 13.90
C ILE A 184 -7.52 0.05 14.38
N LYS A 185 -7.27 -0.32 15.63
CA LYS A 185 -7.77 -1.57 16.23
C LYS A 185 -9.30 -1.62 16.25
N ARG A 186 -9.96 -0.53 16.61
CA ARG A 186 -11.42 -0.42 16.61
C ARG A 186 -11.97 -0.61 15.20
N CYS A 187 -11.47 0.13 14.21
CA CYS A 187 -11.92 0.00 12.82
C CYS A 187 -11.76 -1.43 12.29
N ALA A 188 -10.64 -2.10 12.60
CA ALA A 188 -10.43 -3.49 12.24
C ALA A 188 -11.44 -4.44 12.94
N SER A 189 -11.73 -4.22 14.23
CA SER A 189 -12.71 -5.03 14.99
C SER A 189 -14.17 -4.84 14.53
N GLU A 190 -14.47 -3.70 13.91
CA GLU A 190 -15.75 -3.41 13.27
C GLU A 190 -15.90 -4.09 11.88
N GLY A 191 -14.90 -4.85 11.45
CA GLY A 191 -14.90 -5.61 10.20
C GLY A 191 -14.33 -4.85 9.00
N ASN A 192 -13.76 -3.65 9.19
CA ASN A 192 -13.12 -2.94 8.09
C ASN A 192 -11.77 -3.61 7.78
N ARG A 193 -11.56 -3.94 6.50
CA ARG A 193 -10.34 -4.61 6.02
C ARG A 193 -9.41 -3.66 5.27
N VAL A 194 -9.89 -2.47 4.92
CA VAL A 194 -9.10 -1.43 4.27
C VAL A 194 -9.26 -0.14 5.05
N LEU A 195 -8.17 0.38 5.57
CA LEU A 195 -8.13 1.63 6.31
C LEU A 195 -7.35 2.68 5.51
N VAL A 196 -8.01 3.77 5.17
CA VAL A 196 -7.39 4.93 4.53
C VAL A 196 -6.99 5.90 5.64
N ILE A 197 -5.71 6.26 5.72
CA ILE A 197 -5.21 7.13 6.80
C ILE A 197 -4.59 8.38 6.17
N ASP A 198 -5.02 9.54 6.65
CA ASP A 198 -4.47 10.83 6.25
C ASP A 198 -3.03 11.01 6.71
N ALA A 199 -2.21 11.71 5.91
CA ALA A 199 -0.89 12.16 6.29
C ALA A 199 -0.51 13.40 5.48
N LEU A 200 0.01 14.42 6.14
CA LEU A 200 0.40 15.72 5.59
C LEU A 200 1.93 15.85 5.47
N GLN A 201 2.65 15.31 6.43
CA GLN A 201 4.10 15.46 6.59
C GLN A 201 4.75 14.11 6.95
N ILE A 202 6.08 14.09 7.00
CA ILE A 202 6.84 12.85 7.28
C ILE A 202 6.57 12.34 8.68
N GLU A 203 6.48 13.24 9.63
CA GLU A 203 6.23 12.94 11.04
C GLU A 203 4.89 12.21 11.25
N ASP A 204 3.89 12.50 10.40
CA ASP A 204 2.61 11.78 10.40
C ASP A 204 2.80 10.32 9.98
N LEU A 205 3.67 10.07 8.98
CA LEU A 205 4.00 8.71 8.53
C LEU A 205 4.72 7.91 9.63
N ASP A 206 5.62 8.54 10.38
CA ASP A 206 6.29 7.93 11.52
C ASP A 206 5.27 7.60 12.62
N THR A 207 4.37 8.55 12.95
CA THR A 207 3.28 8.33 13.92
C THR A 207 2.36 7.17 13.49
N ILE A 208 2.00 7.09 12.21
CA ILE A 208 1.18 6.00 11.66
C ILE A 208 1.91 4.67 11.79
N ALA A 209 3.20 4.62 11.45
CA ALA A 209 3.99 3.39 11.54
C ALA A 209 4.06 2.86 12.99
N ASP A 210 4.33 3.74 13.95
CA ASP A 210 4.38 3.38 15.37
C ASP A 210 3.00 2.93 15.87
N ALA A 211 1.93 3.63 15.51
CA ALA A 211 0.57 3.28 15.90
C ALA A 211 0.11 1.93 15.35
N VAL A 212 0.49 1.60 14.11
CA VAL A 212 0.18 0.30 13.51
C VAL A 212 0.86 -0.83 14.27
N ILE A 213 2.14 -0.66 14.62
CA ILE A 213 2.90 -1.65 15.41
C ILE A 213 2.25 -1.80 16.79
N GLU A 214 1.93 -0.69 17.45
CA GLU A 214 1.32 -0.71 18.80
C GLU A 214 -0.09 -1.29 18.79
N SER A 215 -0.84 -1.15 17.72
CA SER A 215 -2.18 -1.74 17.59
C SER A 215 -2.18 -3.27 17.70
N GLY A 216 -1.05 -3.91 17.39
CA GLY A 216 -0.89 -5.37 17.42
C GLY A 216 -1.71 -6.12 16.37
N ILE A 217 -2.33 -5.45 15.40
CA ILE A 217 -3.05 -6.11 14.31
C ILE A 217 -2.10 -6.56 13.21
N GLY A 218 -2.46 -7.62 12.48
CA GLY A 218 -1.78 -7.96 11.23
C GLY A 218 -2.12 -6.94 10.15
N PHE A 219 -1.15 -6.52 9.34
CA PHE A 219 -1.37 -5.50 8.31
C PHE A 219 -0.57 -5.73 7.02
N VAL A 220 -1.01 -5.05 5.97
CA VAL A 220 -0.29 -4.81 4.72
C VAL A 220 -0.24 -3.30 4.52
N THR A 221 0.93 -2.74 4.26
CA THR A 221 1.05 -1.33 3.87
C THR A 221 0.71 -1.15 2.38
N VAL A 222 -0.03 -0.08 2.06
CA VAL A 222 -0.45 0.25 0.69
C VAL A 222 -0.12 1.70 0.36
#